data_a2c47d241a6b3704599fcc2c85e532f7
#
_entry.id   a2c47d241a6b3704599fcc2c85e532f7
#
_cell.length_a   1.000
_cell.length_b   1.000
_cell.length_c   1.000
_cell.angle_alpha   90.00
_cell.angle_beta   90.00
_cell.angle_gamma   90.00
#
_symmetry.space_group_name_H-M   'P 1'
#
loop_
_entity.id
_entity.type
_entity.pdbx_description
1 polymer ?
#
loop_
_entity_poly.entity_id
_entity_poly.type
_entity_poly.pdbx_seq_one_letter_code
_entity_poly.pdbx_strand_id
1 'polypeptide(L)'
;MEENTMNKSFKKILSIVLSVMMISSLMTVSLSVSAVEDGKVRVIVRNDTYSVENGAPWDGVLVDEWVSINNDTTMMSAVADALNNHGYTQEGAENNYISSINGLAAFDGGTMSGWMGTLNDWFTNSGYASYTVADGTLESGDEIAIMYTSNGYGEDIGGTWANNDTTVKSVEITGAELSGEFDPSVTDYTLTIDTPSADVNVVPTATNKNFQTRKYKNEYLPSDDSAFYKRSQTVSVSDGDKIIIGCGDTAWPSMNTSEGGTVYTFTVKYAPSAADTVSNKIDEVAKHLASQDAPTVSSVGGEWTVLGLARAGKITDEIADSYYQNAVKYVEEKGSAKLHNTKSTDNSRVILALTAIGKDVTDVASYNLLEPLADMDYVKKQGINGPVFALIALDTGDYEIPQTDAANPTTREKLVQTILDAQVANGGWTFFGSTADP
;
A
#
# COMPACT_ATOMS: atom_id res chain seq x y z
N MET A 1 25.78 42.26 0.31
CA MET A 1 25.54 40.80 0.22
C MET A 1 24.75 40.42 1.45
N GLU A 2 23.44 40.41 1.35
CA GLU A 2 22.56 39.93 2.43
C GLU A 2 22.38 38.41 2.26
N GLU A 3 22.95 37.63 3.17
CA GLU A 3 22.70 36.21 3.30
C GLU A 3 21.29 36.02 3.88
N ASN A 4 20.42 35.52 3.03
CA ASN A 4 19.04 35.16 3.36
C ASN A 4 19.04 33.91 4.24
N THR A 5 19.13 34.05 5.55
CA THR A 5 19.02 32.93 6.50
C THR A 5 17.59 32.47 6.59
N MET A 6 17.29 31.40 5.81
CA MET A 6 16.03 30.71 5.83
C MET A 6 15.69 30.19 7.24
N ASN A 7 14.52 30.57 7.77
CA ASN A 7 14.04 30.27 9.12
C ASN A 7 14.12 28.76 9.43
N LYS A 8 14.62 28.40 10.63
CA LYS A 8 14.79 27.02 11.10
C LYS A 8 13.50 26.17 11.02
N SER A 9 12.34 26.80 11.24
CA SER A 9 11.03 26.15 11.12
C SER A 9 10.71 25.81 9.66
N PHE A 10 11.02 26.69 8.70
CA PHE A 10 10.84 26.45 7.29
C PHE A 10 11.75 25.30 6.79
N LYS A 11 12.98 25.21 7.29
CA LYS A 11 13.89 24.08 6.98
C LYS A 11 13.37 22.75 7.50
N LYS A 12 12.73 22.70 8.68
CA LYS A 12 12.11 21.49 9.25
C LYS A 12 10.88 21.05 8.44
N ILE A 13 10.01 22.01 8.07
CA ILE A 13 8.83 21.72 7.25
C ILE A 13 9.26 21.26 5.85
N LEU A 14 10.25 21.91 5.25
CA LEU A 14 10.78 21.51 3.94
C LEU A 14 11.44 20.12 3.99
N SER A 15 12.14 19.78 5.08
CA SER A 15 12.72 18.44 5.29
C SER A 15 11.65 17.36 5.43
N ILE A 16 10.56 17.63 6.15
CA ILE A 16 9.43 16.69 6.29
C ILE A 16 8.71 16.51 4.94
N VAL A 17 8.46 17.59 4.21
CA VAL A 17 7.83 17.55 2.88
C VAL A 17 8.73 16.81 1.88
N LEU A 18 10.05 17.03 1.89
CA LEU A 18 10.98 16.27 1.03
C LEU A 18 11.06 14.80 1.43
N SER A 19 11.00 14.46 2.72
CA SER A 19 10.98 13.06 3.17
C SER A 19 9.70 12.36 2.76
N VAL A 20 8.55 13.02 2.85
CA VAL A 20 7.26 12.48 2.39
C VAL A 20 7.24 12.35 0.86
N MET A 21 7.81 13.30 0.11
CA MET A 21 7.95 13.19 -1.34
C MET A 21 8.93 12.08 -1.76
N MET A 22 10.03 11.85 -1.02
CA MET A 22 10.93 10.73 -1.30
C MET A 22 10.29 9.37 -1.00
N ILE A 23 9.50 9.27 0.06
CA ILE A 23 8.74 8.05 0.39
C ILE A 23 7.65 7.79 -0.68
N SER A 24 6.97 8.83 -1.16
CA SER A 24 5.98 8.69 -2.23
C SER A 24 6.61 8.40 -3.60
N SER A 25 7.85 8.85 -3.88
CA SER A 25 8.55 8.54 -5.13
C SER A 25 9.19 7.15 -5.16
N LEU A 26 9.42 6.54 -4.00
CA LEU A 26 9.86 5.13 -3.89
C LEU A 26 8.69 4.14 -4.03
N MET A 27 7.43 4.60 -3.92
CA MET A 27 6.24 3.77 -4.08
C MET A 27 5.65 3.74 -5.49
N THR A 28 6.29 4.34 -6.49
CA THR A 28 5.80 4.33 -7.88
C THR A 28 6.81 3.77 -8.89
N VAL A 29 7.46 2.66 -8.57
CA VAL A 29 7.77 1.67 -9.59
C VAL A 29 6.65 0.62 -9.51
N SER A 30 5.47 1.00 -9.93
CA SER A 30 4.51 0.03 -10.43
C SER A 30 5.12 -0.52 -11.73
N LEU A 31 5.87 -1.62 -11.63
CA LEU A 31 5.92 -2.57 -12.71
C LEU A 31 4.44 -2.86 -13.00
N SER A 32 3.96 -2.36 -14.14
CA SER A 32 2.64 -2.70 -14.63
C SER A 32 2.67 -4.20 -14.93
N VAL A 33 2.31 -5.01 -13.95
CA VAL A 33 1.82 -6.36 -14.25
C VAL A 33 0.62 -6.11 -15.13
N SER A 34 0.78 -6.39 -16.42
CA SER A 34 -0.30 -6.26 -17.39
C SER A 34 -1.43 -7.15 -16.86
N ALA A 35 -2.58 -6.58 -16.54
CA ALA A 35 -3.73 -7.37 -16.08
C ALA A 35 -4.02 -8.45 -17.13
N VAL A 36 -4.24 -9.70 -16.68
CA VAL A 36 -4.64 -10.79 -17.56
C VAL A 36 -5.91 -10.38 -18.27
N GLU A 37 -5.87 -10.37 -19.60
CA GLU A 37 -7.04 -10.09 -20.44
C GLU A 37 -7.70 -11.41 -20.81
N ASP A 38 -8.97 -11.59 -20.38
CA ASP A 38 -9.74 -12.80 -20.66
C ASP A 38 -9.92 -13.02 -22.17
N GLY A 39 -9.71 -14.26 -22.63
CA GLY A 39 -9.74 -14.61 -24.06
C GLY A 39 -8.52 -14.14 -24.85
N LYS A 40 -7.39 -13.86 -24.19
CA LYS A 40 -6.16 -13.40 -24.83
C LYS A 40 -4.91 -14.10 -24.28
N VAL A 41 -3.84 -14.10 -25.06
CA VAL A 41 -2.48 -14.49 -24.66
C VAL A 41 -1.55 -13.29 -24.83
N ARG A 42 -0.56 -13.15 -23.96
CA ARG A 42 0.49 -12.13 -24.10
C ARG A 42 1.58 -12.64 -25.04
N VAL A 43 1.92 -11.85 -26.03
CA VAL A 43 3.03 -12.15 -26.96
C VAL A 43 4.14 -11.12 -26.81
N ILE A 44 5.34 -11.60 -26.51
CA ILE A 44 6.55 -10.79 -26.40
C ILE A 44 7.55 -11.26 -27.45
N VAL A 45 8.05 -10.35 -28.28
CA VAL A 45 9.14 -10.62 -29.23
C VAL A 45 10.30 -9.72 -28.93
N ARG A 46 11.49 -10.29 -28.68
CA ARG A 46 12.65 -9.51 -28.24
C ARG A 46 13.98 -10.07 -28.72
N ASN A 47 14.96 -9.17 -28.83
CA ASN A 47 16.37 -9.47 -29.08
C ASN A 47 17.24 -8.69 -28.09
N ASP A 48 17.73 -9.35 -27.05
CA ASP A 48 18.60 -8.73 -26.03
C ASP A 48 20.04 -9.20 -26.13
N THR A 49 20.34 -10.11 -27.08
CA THR A 49 21.64 -10.80 -27.15
C THR A 49 22.50 -10.39 -28.34
N TYR A 50 21.89 -9.79 -29.37
CA TYR A 50 22.58 -9.31 -30.55
C TYR A 50 22.21 -7.86 -30.83
N SER A 51 23.08 -6.92 -30.45
CA SER A 51 22.81 -5.49 -30.53
C SER A 51 22.93 -4.91 -31.91
N VAL A 52 22.28 -3.78 -32.18
CA VAL A 52 22.43 -3.00 -33.41
C VAL A 52 23.90 -2.57 -33.62
N GLU A 53 24.65 -2.27 -32.56
CA GLU A 53 26.06 -1.96 -32.62
C GLU A 53 26.90 -3.13 -33.16
N ASN A 54 26.44 -4.36 -32.96
CA ASN A 54 27.10 -5.57 -33.46
C ASN A 54 26.59 -6.04 -34.84
N GLY A 55 25.62 -5.30 -35.42
CA GLY A 55 25.12 -5.55 -36.77
C GLY A 55 23.69 -6.09 -36.87
N ALA A 56 22.98 -6.21 -35.75
CA ALA A 56 21.55 -6.56 -35.80
C ALA A 56 20.71 -5.44 -36.46
N PRO A 57 19.64 -5.76 -37.19
CA PRO A 57 18.73 -4.76 -37.75
C PRO A 57 17.94 -4.01 -36.70
N TRP A 58 17.76 -4.62 -35.51
CA TRP A 58 17.09 -4.07 -34.33
C TRP A 58 17.49 -4.84 -33.07
N ASP A 59 17.33 -4.23 -31.89
CA ASP A 59 17.51 -4.87 -30.59
C ASP A 59 16.41 -4.42 -29.59
N GLY A 60 16.39 -5.05 -28.41
CA GLY A 60 15.39 -4.80 -27.38
C GLY A 60 14.05 -5.50 -27.67
N VAL A 61 12.95 -4.91 -27.17
CA VAL A 61 11.58 -5.43 -27.33
C VAL A 61 10.97 -4.89 -28.61
N LEU A 62 10.57 -5.79 -29.51
CA LEU A 62 9.92 -5.45 -30.77
C LEU A 62 8.38 -5.45 -30.62
N VAL A 63 7.84 -6.43 -29.90
CA VAL A 63 6.39 -6.60 -29.60
C VAL A 63 6.22 -6.94 -28.14
N ASP A 64 5.20 -6.39 -27.49
CA ASP A 64 4.67 -6.77 -26.18
C ASP A 64 3.19 -6.40 -26.15
N GLU A 65 2.33 -7.36 -26.49
CA GLU A 65 0.89 -7.10 -26.57
C GLU A 65 0.04 -8.33 -26.22
N TRP A 66 -1.25 -8.09 -25.92
CA TRP A 66 -2.26 -9.13 -25.73
C TRP A 66 -3.00 -9.42 -27.03
N VAL A 67 -2.87 -10.65 -27.52
CA VAL A 67 -3.49 -11.16 -28.75
C VAL A 67 -4.74 -11.97 -28.40
N SER A 68 -5.86 -11.67 -29.06
CA SER A 68 -7.11 -12.43 -28.88
C SER A 68 -6.97 -13.85 -29.45
N ILE A 69 -7.47 -14.82 -28.70
CA ILE A 69 -7.45 -16.24 -29.07
C ILE A 69 -8.84 -16.80 -29.30
N ASN A 70 -8.92 -17.82 -30.11
CA ASN A 70 -10.10 -18.64 -30.37
C ASN A 70 -9.68 -20.10 -30.46
N ASN A 71 -10.64 -21.01 -30.71
CA ASN A 71 -10.39 -22.46 -30.74
C ASN A 71 -9.37 -22.91 -31.79
N ASP A 72 -9.17 -22.14 -32.87
CA ASP A 72 -8.22 -22.46 -33.93
C ASP A 72 -6.83 -21.85 -33.69
N THR A 73 -6.66 -21.08 -32.62
CA THR A 73 -5.40 -20.39 -32.33
C THR A 73 -4.34 -21.37 -31.84
N THR A 74 -3.16 -21.23 -32.41
CA THR A 74 -1.92 -21.91 -31.97
C THR A 74 -0.94 -20.88 -31.44
N MET A 75 0.06 -21.29 -30.66
CA MET A 75 1.16 -20.41 -30.26
C MET A 75 1.83 -19.74 -31.49
N MET A 76 1.99 -20.50 -32.60
CA MET A 76 2.56 -19.96 -33.83
C MET A 76 1.67 -18.86 -34.45
N SER A 77 0.36 -19.12 -34.55
CA SER A 77 -0.55 -18.12 -35.14
C SER A 77 -0.66 -16.86 -34.26
N ALA A 78 -0.66 -17.01 -32.93
CA ALA A 78 -0.65 -15.84 -32.03
C ALA A 78 0.58 -14.95 -32.22
N VAL A 79 1.77 -15.57 -32.40
CA VAL A 79 3.01 -14.83 -32.70
C VAL A 79 2.93 -14.14 -34.06
N ALA A 80 2.43 -14.85 -35.09
CA ALA A 80 2.29 -14.27 -36.42
C ALA A 80 1.29 -13.11 -36.44
N ASP A 81 0.17 -13.23 -35.72
CA ASP A 81 -0.83 -12.17 -35.60
C ASP A 81 -0.24 -10.93 -34.87
N ALA A 82 0.50 -11.13 -33.78
CA ALA A 82 1.16 -10.05 -33.07
C ALA A 82 2.14 -9.29 -33.97
N LEU A 83 2.96 -9.99 -34.73
CA LEU A 83 3.89 -9.37 -35.70
C LEU A 83 3.12 -8.61 -36.81
N ASN A 84 2.09 -9.21 -37.36
CA ASN A 84 1.27 -8.61 -38.41
C ASN A 84 0.54 -7.35 -37.94
N ASN A 85 0.03 -7.32 -36.69
CA ASN A 85 -0.63 -6.14 -36.11
C ASN A 85 0.28 -4.89 -36.13
N HIS A 86 1.57 -5.09 -36.01
CA HIS A 86 2.58 -4.03 -36.06
C HIS A 86 3.24 -3.83 -37.44
N GLY A 87 2.85 -4.63 -38.43
CA GLY A 87 3.44 -4.58 -39.77
C GLY A 87 4.86 -5.15 -39.86
N TYR A 88 5.26 -5.96 -38.90
CA TYR A 88 6.56 -6.64 -38.90
C TYR A 88 6.48 -7.94 -39.73
N THR A 89 7.58 -8.23 -40.42
CA THR A 89 7.70 -9.43 -41.24
C THR A 89 8.21 -10.61 -40.43
N GLN A 90 7.83 -11.83 -40.84
CA GLN A 90 8.42 -13.07 -40.36
C GLN A 90 8.59 -14.06 -41.51
N GLU A 91 9.49 -15.01 -41.36
CA GLU A 91 9.73 -16.10 -42.29
C GLU A 91 9.76 -17.44 -41.54
N GLY A 92 9.17 -18.48 -42.13
CA GLY A 92 9.26 -19.86 -41.65
C GLY A 92 8.16 -20.32 -40.74
N ALA A 93 7.19 -19.47 -40.31
CA ALA A 93 6.05 -19.87 -39.48
C ALA A 93 5.22 -20.98 -40.15
N GLU A 94 5.09 -20.99 -41.49
CA GLU A 94 4.41 -22.00 -42.26
C GLU A 94 5.05 -23.39 -42.16
N ASN A 95 6.35 -23.44 -41.78
CA ASN A 95 7.08 -24.68 -41.55
C ASN A 95 7.21 -25.02 -40.07
N ASN A 96 6.41 -24.37 -39.21
CA ASN A 96 6.42 -24.53 -37.76
C ASN A 96 7.79 -24.17 -37.11
N TYR A 97 8.55 -23.26 -37.74
CA TYR A 97 9.83 -22.72 -37.26
C TYR A 97 10.00 -21.30 -37.74
N ILE A 98 10.22 -20.35 -36.85
CA ILE A 98 10.52 -18.96 -37.20
C ILE A 98 12.01 -18.85 -37.52
N SER A 99 12.34 -18.54 -38.77
CA SER A 99 13.72 -18.39 -39.24
C SER A 99 14.18 -16.93 -39.30
N SER A 100 13.24 -15.96 -39.39
CA SER A 100 13.56 -14.54 -39.43
C SER A 100 12.40 -13.73 -38.87
N ILE A 101 12.67 -12.66 -38.12
CA ILE A 101 11.71 -11.65 -37.67
C ILE A 101 12.26 -10.26 -38.00
N ASN A 102 11.49 -9.49 -38.78
CA ASN A 102 11.77 -8.10 -39.14
C ASN A 102 13.21 -7.88 -39.58
N GLY A 103 13.72 -8.79 -40.45
CA GLY A 103 15.06 -8.75 -41.03
C GLY A 103 16.18 -9.33 -40.17
N LEU A 104 15.91 -9.79 -38.94
CA LEU A 104 16.85 -10.53 -38.11
C LEU A 104 16.67 -12.02 -38.34
N ALA A 105 17.61 -12.65 -39.05
CA ALA A 105 17.52 -14.07 -39.36
C ALA A 105 18.31 -14.95 -38.38
N ALA A 106 17.92 -16.23 -38.32
CA ALA A 106 18.77 -17.23 -37.68
C ALA A 106 20.16 -17.22 -38.30
N PHE A 107 21.18 -17.41 -37.46
CA PHE A 107 22.60 -17.37 -37.79
C PHE A 107 23.23 -15.97 -38.06
N ASP A 108 22.44 -14.86 -38.04
CA ASP A 108 23.01 -13.51 -38.18
C ASP A 108 23.94 -13.15 -37.01
N GLY A 109 23.62 -13.56 -35.79
CA GLY A 109 24.44 -13.37 -34.60
C GLY A 109 25.56 -14.41 -34.41
N GLY A 110 25.71 -15.34 -35.34
CA GLY A 110 26.71 -16.43 -35.28
C GLY A 110 26.11 -17.81 -35.56
N THR A 111 26.96 -18.82 -35.68
CA THR A 111 26.59 -20.18 -36.12
C THR A 111 25.62 -20.90 -35.15
N MET A 112 25.48 -20.40 -33.95
CA MET A 112 24.60 -20.96 -32.89
C MET A 112 23.44 -20.02 -32.56
N SER A 113 23.26 -18.95 -33.34
CA SER A 113 22.20 -17.98 -33.08
C SER A 113 20.89 -18.34 -33.80
N GLY A 114 19.76 -17.89 -33.21
CA GLY A 114 18.45 -18.12 -33.79
C GLY A 114 17.30 -17.75 -32.85
N TRP A 115 16.10 -18.10 -33.25
CA TRP A 115 14.91 -17.80 -32.52
C TRP A 115 14.46 -18.96 -31.64
N MET A 116 14.19 -18.67 -30.35
CA MET A 116 13.67 -19.62 -29.37
C MET A 116 12.41 -19.06 -28.72
N GLY A 117 11.48 -19.95 -28.38
CA GLY A 117 10.23 -19.56 -27.75
C GLY A 117 10.01 -20.21 -26.40
N THR A 118 9.43 -19.45 -25.49
CA THR A 118 8.90 -19.95 -24.23
C THR A 118 7.38 -19.81 -24.19
N LEU A 119 6.74 -20.77 -23.49
CA LEU A 119 5.36 -20.68 -23.03
C LEU A 119 5.39 -20.65 -21.51
N ASN A 120 4.92 -19.57 -20.92
CA ASN A 120 4.96 -19.35 -19.47
C ASN A 120 6.38 -19.49 -18.85
N ASP A 121 7.37 -18.87 -19.49
CA ASP A 121 8.79 -18.87 -19.12
C ASP A 121 9.52 -20.22 -19.25
N TRP A 122 8.89 -21.23 -19.89
CA TRP A 122 9.49 -22.52 -20.17
C TRP A 122 9.78 -22.68 -21.66
N PHE A 123 11.00 -23.06 -22.04
CA PHE A 123 11.33 -23.38 -23.42
C PHE A 123 10.51 -24.55 -23.94
N THR A 124 9.72 -24.30 -24.97
CA THR A 124 8.87 -25.32 -25.57
C THR A 124 9.69 -26.43 -26.22
N ASN A 125 9.30 -27.68 -26.00
CA ASN A 125 9.99 -28.86 -26.52
C ASN A 125 9.38 -29.41 -27.82
N SER A 126 8.44 -28.67 -28.40
CA SER A 126 7.78 -28.97 -29.67
C SER A 126 7.68 -27.69 -30.49
N GLY A 127 7.41 -27.84 -31.81
CA GLY A 127 7.15 -26.68 -32.65
C GLY A 127 5.91 -25.90 -32.18
N TYR A 128 5.90 -24.58 -32.34
CA TYR A 128 4.89 -23.68 -31.77
C TYR A 128 3.45 -23.96 -32.21
N ALA A 129 3.25 -24.54 -33.39
CA ALA A 129 1.93 -24.96 -33.84
C ALA A 129 1.35 -26.20 -33.09
N SER A 130 2.20 -26.83 -32.25
CA SER A 130 1.76 -27.96 -31.41
C SER A 130 1.11 -27.51 -30.08
N TYR A 131 1.19 -26.25 -29.75
CA TYR A 131 0.54 -25.66 -28.56
C TYR A 131 -0.71 -24.95 -29.04
N THR A 132 -1.90 -25.46 -28.67
CA THR A 132 -3.18 -25.04 -29.28
C THR A 132 -4.24 -24.74 -28.21
N VAL A 133 -5.15 -23.84 -28.52
CA VAL A 133 -6.33 -23.59 -27.67
C VAL A 133 -7.26 -24.80 -27.68
N ALA A 134 -7.35 -25.50 -28.81
CA ALA A 134 -8.28 -26.63 -29.00
C ALA A 134 -7.99 -27.80 -28.06
N ASP A 135 -6.72 -28.05 -27.72
CA ASP A 135 -6.31 -29.14 -26.82
C ASP A 135 -5.98 -28.67 -25.39
N GLY A 136 -6.11 -27.37 -25.13
CA GLY A 136 -5.85 -26.79 -23.81
C GLY A 136 -4.35 -26.61 -23.48
N THR A 137 -3.45 -26.85 -24.43
CA THR A 137 -2.00 -26.56 -24.23
C THR A 137 -1.65 -25.07 -24.33
N LEU A 138 -2.52 -24.26 -24.95
CA LEU A 138 -2.49 -22.82 -24.97
C LEU A 138 -3.83 -22.30 -24.44
N GLU A 139 -3.80 -21.43 -23.44
CA GLU A 139 -5.02 -20.91 -22.82
C GLU A 139 -4.97 -19.41 -22.59
N SER A 140 -6.13 -18.83 -22.26
CA SER A 140 -6.23 -17.44 -21.86
C SER A 140 -5.31 -17.12 -20.68
N GLY A 141 -4.57 -16.02 -20.80
CA GLY A 141 -3.62 -15.57 -19.78
C GLY A 141 -2.21 -16.15 -19.91
N ASP A 142 -1.96 -17.04 -20.87
CA ASP A 142 -0.62 -17.55 -21.14
C ASP A 142 0.29 -16.45 -21.72
N GLU A 143 1.59 -16.55 -21.40
CA GLU A 143 2.64 -15.69 -21.93
C GLU A 143 3.53 -16.46 -22.91
N ILE A 144 3.62 -15.93 -24.12
CA ILE A 144 4.50 -16.41 -25.20
C ILE A 144 5.64 -15.42 -25.32
N ALA A 145 6.89 -15.85 -25.14
CA ALA A 145 8.05 -15.01 -25.41
C ALA A 145 8.91 -15.64 -26.52
N ILE A 146 9.10 -14.92 -27.61
CA ILE A 146 9.99 -15.28 -28.71
C ILE A 146 11.26 -14.44 -28.59
N MET A 147 12.38 -15.10 -28.37
CA MET A 147 13.66 -14.48 -28.03
C MET A 147 14.75 -14.88 -29.02
N TYR A 148 15.59 -13.92 -29.39
CA TYR A 148 16.79 -14.22 -30.17
C TYR A 148 17.91 -14.65 -29.22
N THR A 149 18.55 -15.78 -29.53
CA THR A 149 19.74 -16.25 -28.82
C THR A 149 20.93 -16.11 -29.73
N SER A 150 22.06 -15.64 -29.23
CA SER A 150 23.36 -15.57 -29.93
C SER A 150 24.30 -16.71 -29.54
N ASN A 151 23.96 -17.46 -28.48
CA ASN A 151 24.81 -18.51 -27.94
C ASN A 151 24.03 -19.77 -27.58
N GLY A 152 24.52 -20.89 -28.08
CA GLY A 152 24.34 -22.23 -27.56
C GLY A 152 22.94 -22.68 -27.18
N TYR A 153 21.94 -22.58 -28.08
CA TYR A 153 20.63 -23.10 -27.83
C TYR A 153 19.91 -22.46 -26.59
N GLY A 154 20.14 -21.15 -26.42
CA GLY A 154 19.43 -20.38 -25.40
C GLY A 154 20.15 -20.22 -24.07
N GLU A 155 21.47 -20.50 -23.99
CA GLU A 155 22.24 -20.27 -22.76
C GLU A 155 22.27 -18.79 -22.32
N ASP A 156 22.31 -17.88 -23.29
CA ASP A 156 22.31 -16.43 -23.06
C ASP A 156 20.91 -15.83 -22.78
N ILE A 157 19.85 -16.59 -22.94
CA ILE A 157 18.46 -16.18 -22.67
C ILE A 157 17.79 -17.02 -21.57
N GLY A 158 18.58 -17.75 -20.78
CA GLY A 158 18.13 -18.41 -19.55
C GLY A 158 17.87 -19.92 -19.64
N GLY A 159 18.36 -20.59 -20.68
CA GLY A 159 18.39 -22.06 -20.73
C GLY A 159 19.82 -22.59 -20.61
N THR A 160 19.99 -23.84 -20.24
CA THR A 160 21.27 -24.54 -20.33
C THR A 160 21.09 -26.04 -20.36
N TRP A 161 21.94 -26.71 -21.12
CA TRP A 161 22.05 -28.17 -21.18
C TRP A 161 23.18 -28.72 -20.27
N ALA A 162 23.94 -27.81 -19.66
CA ALA A 162 25.13 -28.15 -18.88
C ALA A 162 24.79 -28.71 -17.50
N ASN A 163 23.60 -28.44 -16.98
CA ASN A 163 23.18 -28.89 -15.63
C ASN A 163 21.67 -29.11 -15.56
N ASN A 164 21.21 -29.68 -14.45
CA ASN A 164 19.81 -29.89 -14.10
C ASN A 164 19.43 -28.99 -12.92
N ASP A 165 19.75 -27.71 -12.97
CA ASP A 165 19.37 -26.75 -11.93
C ASP A 165 17.88 -26.43 -12.00
N THR A 166 17.12 -26.96 -11.03
CA THR A 166 15.68 -26.74 -10.91
C THR A 166 15.32 -25.65 -9.91
N THR A 167 16.27 -24.79 -9.55
CA THR A 167 15.97 -23.66 -8.66
C THR A 167 15.20 -22.54 -9.39
N VAL A 168 14.46 -21.75 -8.61
CA VAL A 168 13.86 -20.49 -9.04
C VAL A 168 14.86 -19.38 -8.79
N LYS A 169 15.19 -18.61 -9.84
CA LYS A 169 16.15 -17.49 -9.77
C LYS A 169 15.58 -16.28 -9.04
N SER A 170 14.31 -15.99 -9.27
CA SER A 170 13.61 -14.85 -8.70
C SER A 170 12.11 -15.08 -8.67
N VAL A 171 11.41 -14.33 -7.83
CA VAL A 171 9.95 -14.27 -7.81
C VAL A 171 9.49 -12.82 -7.87
N GLU A 172 8.47 -12.54 -8.67
CA GLU A 172 7.71 -11.29 -8.62
C GLU A 172 6.42 -11.55 -7.85
N ILE A 173 6.09 -10.68 -6.88
CA ILE A 173 4.93 -10.88 -6.01
C ILE A 173 4.02 -9.67 -6.10
N THR A 174 2.73 -9.91 -6.31
CA THR A 174 1.68 -8.89 -6.26
C THR A 174 0.58 -9.32 -5.30
N GLY A 175 -0.05 -8.37 -4.62
CA GLY A 175 -1.11 -8.62 -3.64
C GLY A 175 -0.65 -9.06 -2.25
N ALA A 176 0.67 -9.18 -2.03
CA ALA A 176 1.28 -9.49 -0.73
C ALA A 176 2.70 -8.95 -0.65
N GLU A 177 3.24 -8.83 0.55
CA GLU A 177 4.64 -8.49 0.82
C GLU A 177 5.44 -9.73 1.23
N LEU A 178 6.61 -9.94 0.62
CA LEU A 178 7.54 -10.99 1.03
C LEU A 178 8.30 -10.56 2.29
N SER A 179 8.34 -11.42 3.30
CA SER A 179 9.15 -11.17 4.50
C SER A 179 10.64 -11.43 4.21
N GLY A 180 11.35 -10.37 3.86
CA GLY A 180 12.77 -10.42 3.50
C GLY A 180 13.00 -10.49 1.98
N GLU A 181 14.25 -10.73 1.59
CA GLU A 181 14.63 -10.89 0.19
C GLU A 181 14.49 -12.36 -0.24
N PHE A 182 14.21 -12.59 -1.52
CA PHE A 182 14.17 -13.94 -2.08
C PHE A 182 15.60 -14.46 -2.29
N ASP A 183 15.88 -15.66 -1.79
CA ASP A 183 17.13 -16.40 -1.97
C ASP A 183 16.82 -17.78 -2.58
N PRO A 184 17.33 -18.13 -3.76
CA PRO A 184 17.09 -19.41 -4.41
C PRO A 184 17.37 -20.66 -3.57
N SER A 185 18.22 -20.55 -2.57
CA SER A 185 18.58 -21.66 -1.66
C SER A 185 17.60 -21.86 -0.49
N VAL A 186 16.70 -20.91 -0.26
CA VAL A 186 15.65 -20.96 0.77
C VAL A 186 14.34 -21.41 0.13
N THR A 187 13.68 -22.38 0.75
CA THR A 187 12.45 -22.97 0.21
C THR A 187 11.18 -22.57 0.93
N ASP A 188 11.30 -21.96 2.11
CA ASP A 188 10.16 -21.59 2.95
C ASP A 188 10.14 -20.09 3.21
N TYR A 189 9.05 -19.44 2.80
CA TYR A 189 8.86 -18.01 2.91
C TYR A 189 7.56 -17.67 3.62
N THR A 190 7.46 -16.43 4.07
CA THR A 190 6.22 -15.84 4.57
C THR A 190 5.80 -14.70 3.65
N LEU A 191 4.53 -14.70 3.23
CA LEU A 191 3.85 -13.58 2.59
C LEU A 191 2.95 -12.90 3.59
N THR A 192 2.99 -11.58 3.63
CA THR A 192 2.11 -10.77 4.48
C THR A 192 1.04 -10.11 3.64
N ILE A 193 -0.23 -10.27 4.03
CA ILE A 193 -1.39 -9.57 3.48
C ILE A 193 -1.98 -8.65 4.54
N ASP A 194 -2.46 -7.48 4.14
CA ASP A 194 -3.02 -6.44 5.03
C ASP A 194 -4.54 -6.51 5.16
N THR A 195 -5.18 -7.39 4.40
CA THR A 195 -6.61 -7.69 4.45
C THR A 195 -6.85 -9.15 4.85
N PRO A 196 -8.02 -9.52 5.41
CA PRO A 196 -8.32 -10.91 5.82
C PRO A 196 -8.23 -11.94 4.69
N SER A 197 -8.38 -11.49 3.44
CA SER A 197 -8.14 -12.27 2.23
C SER A 197 -7.61 -11.35 1.13
N ALA A 198 -6.76 -11.86 0.26
CA ALA A 198 -6.19 -11.14 -0.87
C ALA A 198 -6.04 -12.05 -2.09
N ASP A 199 -6.04 -11.45 -3.28
CA ASP A 199 -5.66 -12.11 -4.52
C ASP A 199 -4.17 -11.88 -4.75
N VAL A 200 -3.38 -12.94 -4.58
CA VAL A 200 -1.92 -12.90 -4.63
C VAL A 200 -1.41 -13.61 -5.88
N ASN A 201 -0.49 -13.00 -6.59
CA ASN A 201 0.26 -13.68 -7.64
C ASN A 201 1.74 -13.76 -7.24
N VAL A 202 2.29 -14.97 -7.28
CA VAL A 202 3.72 -15.25 -7.19
C VAL A 202 4.15 -15.75 -8.57
N VAL A 203 4.96 -14.96 -9.26
CA VAL A 203 5.44 -15.22 -10.62
C VAL A 203 6.90 -15.65 -10.55
N PRO A 204 7.20 -16.95 -10.65
CA PRO A 204 8.56 -17.45 -10.60
C PRO A 204 9.28 -17.26 -11.93
N THR A 205 10.61 -17.05 -11.87
CA THR A 205 11.52 -17.18 -12.99
C THR A 205 12.48 -18.32 -12.70
N ALA A 206 12.46 -19.36 -13.54
CA ALA A 206 13.38 -20.49 -13.39
C ALA A 206 14.84 -20.07 -13.62
N THR A 207 15.78 -20.66 -12.88
CA THR A 207 17.21 -20.50 -13.13
C THR A 207 17.56 -21.08 -14.49
N ASN A 208 16.98 -22.21 -14.83
CA ASN A 208 17.11 -22.85 -16.14
C ASN A 208 15.70 -23.00 -16.76
N LYS A 209 15.43 -22.22 -17.83
CA LYS A 209 14.13 -22.23 -18.55
C LYS A 209 13.81 -23.55 -19.27
N ASN A 210 14.73 -24.50 -19.29
CA ASN A 210 14.43 -25.85 -19.72
C ASN A 210 13.53 -26.59 -18.71
N PHE A 211 13.39 -26.07 -17.50
CA PHE A 211 12.52 -26.58 -16.45
C PHE A 211 11.27 -25.73 -16.29
N GLN A 212 10.11 -26.36 -16.29
CA GLN A 212 8.83 -25.70 -16.10
C GLN A 212 8.60 -25.33 -14.64
N THR A 213 7.97 -24.19 -14.39
CA THR A 213 7.46 -23.79 -13.08
C THR A 213 5.95 -23.92 -13.04
N ARG A 214 5.41 -24.39 -11.90
CA ARG A 214 3.97 -24.52 -11.65
C ARG A 214 3.62 -23.98 -10.27
N LYS A 215 2.46 -23.38 -10.16
CA LYS A 215 1.95 -22.76 -8.94
C LYS A 215 0.73 -23.53 -8.43
N TYR A 216 0.70 -23.81 -7.11
CA TYR A 216 -0.38 -24.54 -6.46
C TYR A 216 -0.87 -23.78 -5.22
N LYS A 217 -2.09 -24.08 -4.76
CA LYS A 217 -2.61 -23.59 -3.49
C LYS A 217 -2.69 -24.73 -2.49
N ASN A 218 -2.11 -24.55 -1.30
CA ASN A 218 -2.17 -25.41 -0.12
C ASN A 218 -1.55 -26.80 -0.26
N GLU A 219 -1.58 -27.44 -1.43
CA GLU A 219 -1.06 -28.76 -1.66
C GLU A 219 -0.24 -28.80 -2.96
N TYR A 220 0.90 -29.51 -2.95
CA TYR A 220 1.73 -29.73 -4.12
C TYR A 220 1.26 -30.99 -4.85
N LEU A 221 0.65 -30.82 -6.03
CA LEU A 221 0.00 -31.88 -6.82
C LEU A 221 0.60 -31.98 -8.23
N PRO A 222 1.88 -32.40 -8.37
CA PRO A 222 2.58 -32.38 -9.65
C PRO A 222 1.99 -33.33 -10.71
N SER A 223 1.23 -34.36 -10.29
CA SER A 223 0.60 -35.33 -11.18
C SER A 223 -0.83 -34.95 -11.61
N ASP A 224 -1.34 -33.81 -11.14
CA ASP A 224 -2.67 -33.31 -11.49
C ASP A 224 -2.58 -32.03 -12.31
N ASP A 225 -2.75 -32.16 -13.62
CA ASP A 225 -2.66 -31.05 -14.56
C ASP A 225 -3.79 -30.02 -14.42
N SER A 226 -4.85 -30.36 -13.69
CA SER A 226 -5.96 -29.45 -13.39
C SER A 226 -5.76 -28.65 -12.08
N ALA A 227 -4.78 -29.03 -11.26
CA ALA A 227 -4.59 -28.46 -9.92
C ALA A 227 -3.72 -27.21 -9.88
N PHE A 228 -2.93 -26.93 -10.91
CA PHE A 228 -2.03 -25.81 -10.90
C PHE A 228 -2.66 -24.51 -11.46
N TYR A 229 -2.16 -23.39 -10.94
CA TYR A 229 -2.49 -22.07 -11.45
C TYR A 229 -1.48 -21.64 -12.49
N LYS A 230 -1.96 -21.02 -13.58
CA LYS A 230 -1.09 -20.45 -14.62
C LYS A 230 -0.17 -19.38 -14.04
N ARG A 231 0.93 -19.06 -14.74
CA ARG A 231 1.90 -18.04 -14.34
C ARG A 231 1.25 -16.69 -14.03
N SER A 232 0.32 -16.25 -14.88
CA SER A 232 -0.38 -14.97 -14.76
C SER A 232 -1.56 -14.98 -13.78
N GLN A 233 -2.09 -16.16 -13.37
CA GLN A 233 -3.25 -16.25 -12.51
C GLN A 233 -2.92 -15.88 -11.06
N THR A 234 -3.84 -15.14 -10.44
CA THR A 234 -3.83 -14.89 -9.01
C THR A 234 -4.41 -16.07 -8.23
N VAL A 235 -3.96 -16.21 -7.00
CA VAL A 235 -4.47 -17.19 -6.03
C VAL A 235 -5.16 -16.44 -4.92
N SER A 236 -6.46 -16.65 -4.73
CA SER A 236 -7.17 -16.06 -3.60
C SER A 236 -6.77 -16.78 -2.31
N VAL A 237 -6.21 -16.04 -1.36
CA VAL A 237 -5.61 -16.58 -0.12
C VAL A 237 -6.10 -15.84 1.11
N SER A 238 -6.04 -16.54 2.25
CA SER A 238 -6.32 -16.04 3.59
C SER A 238 -5.18 -16.46 4.54
N ASP A 239 -5.27 -16.01 5.81
CA ASP A 239 -4.28 -16.36 6.83
C ASP A 239 -4.11 -17.88 6.96
N GLY A 240 -2.86 -18.34 6.91
CA GLY A 240 -2.49 -19.75 6.98
C GLY A 240 -2.50 -20.52 5.65
N ASP A 241 -3.07 -19.95 4.57
CA ASP A 241 -2.96 -20.55 3.22
C ASP A 241 -1.52 -20.54 2.73
N LYS A 242 -1.22 -21.40 1.75
CA LYS A 242 0.09 -21.53 1.14
C LYS A 242 0.00 -21.39 -0.37
N ILE A 243 0.93 -20.63 -0.94
CA ILE A 243 1.23 -20.69 -2.38
C ILE A 243 2.50 -21.53 -2.52
N ILE A 244 2.45 -22.55 -3.37
CA ILE A 244 3.53 -23.49 -3.57
C ILE A 244 4.00 -23.39 -5.01
N ILE A 245 5.30 -23.22 -5.23
CA ILE A 245 5.93 -23.20 -6.54
C ILE A 245 6.78 -24.45 -6.68
N GLY A 246 6.43 -25.31 -7.65
CA GLY A 246 7.28 -26.40 -8.11
C GLY A 246 8.07 -25.97 -9.35
N CYS A 247 9.37 -26.28 -9.41
CA CYS A 247 10.21 -26.06 -10.58
C CYS A 247 10.90 -27.37 -10.97
N GLY A 248 10.79 -27.78 -12.23
CA GLY A 248 11.38 -29.02 -12.74
C GLY A 248 10.70 -30.28 -12.23
N ASP A 249 9.40 -30.19 -12.02
CA ASP A 249 8.58 -31.31 -11.59
C ASP A 249 8.54 -32.41 -12.66
N THR A 250 8.53 -33.69 -12.21
CA THR A 250 8.65 -34.85 -13.08
C THR A 250 7.40 -35.15 -13.91
N ALA A 251 6.26 -34.58 -13.61
CA ALA A 251 5.04 -34.76 -14.37
C ALA A 251 5.09 -34.05 -15.74
N TRP A 252 5.98 -33.07 -15.88
CA TRP A 252 6.13 -32.33 -17.12
C TRP A 252 7.55 -32.49 -17.66
N PRO A 253 7.73 -33.24 -18.77
CA PRO A 253 9.03 -33.44 -19.36
C PRO A 253 9.61 -32.11 -19.83
N SER A 254 10.78 -31.77 -19.36
CA SER A 254 11.58 -30.67 -19.88
C SER A 254 12.54 -31.19 -20.94
N MET A 255 13.27 -30.28 -21.58
CA MET A 255 14.33 -30.68 -22.52
C MET A 255 15.51 -31.37 -21.81
N ASN A 256 15.70 -31.11 -20.51
CA ASN A 256 16.64 -31.82 -19.65
C ASN A 256 15.92 -32.90 -18.84
N THR A 257 16.64 -33.94 -18.44
CA THR A 257 16.12 -34.92 -17.46
C THR A 257 16.23 -34.35 -16.06
N SER A 258 15.13 -34.36 -15.30
CA SER A 258 15.09 -33.99 -13.90
C SER A 258 14.91 -35.22 -13.02
N GLU A 259 15.70 -35.37 -11.97
CA GLU A 259 15.54 -36.42 -10.93
C GLU A 259 14.71 -35.93 -9.74
N GLY A 260 13.99 -34.86 -9.89
CA GLY A 260 13.15 -34.21 -8.89
C GLY A 260 13.25 -32.70 -8.99
N GLY A 261 12.11 -32.06 -8.81
CA GLY A 261 12.03 -30.61 -8.84
C GLY A 261 12.34 -29.97 -7.48
N THR A 262 12.63 -28.67 -7.50
CA THR A 262 12.69 -27.84 -6.29
C THR A 262 11.31 -27.28 -5.99
N VAL A 263 10.90 -27.33 -4.70
CA VAL A 263 9.60 -26.84 -4.25
C VAL A 263 9.80 -25.70 -3.27
N TYR A 264 9.16 -24.58 -3.53
CA TYR A 264 9.14 -23.40 -2.67
C TYR A 264 7.75 -23.23 -2.07
N THR A 265 7.68 -22.94 -0.77
CA THR A 265 6.44 -22.74 -0.03
C THR A 265 6.35 -21.31 0.50
N PHE A 266 5.32 -20.59 0.11
CA PHE A 266 5.02 -19.25 0.59
C PHE A 266 3.80 -19.32 1.51
N THR A 267 4.02 -19.27 2.83
CA THR A 267 2.93 -19.29 3.82
C THR A 267 2.38 -17.88 4.01
N VAL A 268 1.07 -17.72 3.85
CA VAL A 268 0.38 -16.44 3.98
C VAL A 268 0.09 -16.14 5.45
N LYS A 269 0.38 -14.91 5.87
CA LYS A 269 0.01 -14.35 7.17
C LYS A 269 -0.75 -13.05 7.00
N TYR A 270 -1.88 -12.97 7.67
CA TYR A 270 -2.61 -11.72 7.80
C TYR A 270 -1.99 -10.85 8.90
N ALA A 271 -1.59 -9.64 8.55
CA ALA A 271 -1.14 -8.62 9.47
C ALA A 271 -1.77 -7.28 9.06
N PRO A 272 -2.77 -6.79 9.82
CA PRO A 272 -3.42 -5.53 9.50
C PRO A 272 -2.41 -4.39 9.53
N SER A 273 -2.59 -3.41 8.64
CA SER A 273 -1.74 -2.22 8.61
C SER A 273 -1.75 -1.48 9.96
N ALA A 274 -0.73 -0.68 10.24
CA ALA A 274 -0.70 0.16 11.44
C ALA A 274 -1.91 1.10 11.50
N ALA A 275 -2.36 1.62 10.35
CA ALA A 275 -3.55 2.47 10.25
C ALA A 275 -4.83 1.72 10.63
N ASP A 276 -5.01 0.48 10.13
CA ASP A 276 -6.16 -0.36 10.48
C ASP A 276 -6.14 -0.77 11.95
N THR A 277 -4.96 -1.10 12.48
CA THR A 277 -4.78 -1.41 13.90
C THR A 277 -5.20 -0.23 14.78
N VAL A 278 -4.77 1.00 14.44
CA VAL A 278 -5.18 2.22 15.16
C VAL A 278 -6.67 2.46 15.00
N SER A 279 -7.23 2.34 13.80
CA SER A 279 -8.67 2.50 13.54
C SER A 279 -9.51 1.52 14.37
N ASN A 280 -9.13 0.24 14.39
CA ASN A 280 -9.80 -0.79 15.18
C ASN A 280 -9.75 -0.47 16.69
N LYS A 281 -8.61 0.05 17.18
CA LYS A 281 -8.49 0.46 18.60
C LYS A 281 -9.32 1.69 18.92
N ILE A 282 -9.41 2.66 18.02
CA ILE A 282 -10.34 3.79 18.17
C ILE A 282 -11.77 3.30 18.27
N ASP A 283 -12.20 2.37 17.41
CA ASP A 283 -13.54 1.79 17.42
C ASP A 283 -13.83 1.01 18.71
N GLU A 284 -12.87 0.22 19.19
CA GLU A 284 -12.99 -0.52 20.46
C GLU A 284 -13.17 0.43 21.67
N VAL A 285 -12.31 1.46 21.75
CA VAL A 285 -12.38 2.47 22.81
C VAL A 285 -13.67 3.28 22.73
N ALA A 286 -14.09 3.68 21.52
CA ALA A 286 -15.34 4.42 21.32
C ALA A 286 -16.58 3.59 21.75
N LYS A 287 -16.63 2.30 21.41
CA LYS A 287 -17.68 1.39 21.89
C LYS A 287 -17.71 1.30 23.42
N HIS A 288 -16.53 1.19 24.04
CA HIS A 288 -16.45 1.17 25.51
C HIS A 288 -16.96 2.47 26.11
N LEU A 289 -16.54 3.63 25.61
CA LEU A 289 -16.99 4.94 26.10
C LEU A 289 -18.49 5.14 25.90
N ALA A 290 -19.05 4.73 24.76
CA ALA A 290 -20.46 4.84 24.45
C ALA A 290 -21.35 3.91 25.33
N SER A 291 -20.77 2.84 25.90
CA SER A 291 -21.48 1.92 26.81
C SER A 291 -21.50 2.38 28.25
N GLN A 292 -20.83 3.48 28.60
CA GLN A 292 -20.84 4.04 29.95
C GLN A 292 -22.11 4.89 30.20
N ASP A 293 -22.33 5.26 31.45
CA ASP A 293 -23.41 6.18 31.82
C ASP A 293 -23.25 7.53 31.09
N ALA A 294 -24.38 8.26 30.94
CA ALA A 294 -24.38 9.56 30.27
C ALA A 294 -23.30 10.50 30.84
N PRO A 295 -22.52 11.17 30.00
CA PRO A 295 -21.42 12.00 30.44
C PRO A 295 -21.88 13.16 31.36
N THR A 296 -21.18 13.32 32.47
CA THR A 296 -21.48 14.39 33.45
C THR A 296 -20.77 15.67 33.06
N VAL A 297 -21.36 16.81 33.45
CA VAL A 297 -20.85 18.16 33.13
C VAL A 297 -19.84 18.64 34.16
N SER A 298 -18.87 19.43 33.76
CA SER A 298 -17.79 19.97 34.59
C SER A 298 -16.99 18.87 35.30
N SER A 299 -16.83 17.74 34.62
CA SER A 299 -16.06 16.58 35.06
C SER A 299 -14.96 16.24 34.08
N VAL A 300 -13.87 15.67 34.57
CA VAL A 300 -12.74 15.29 33.68
C VAL A 300 -13.17 14.20 32.68
N GLY A 301 -13.94 13.21 33.14
CA GLY A 301 -14.40 12.12 32.28
C GLY A 301 -15.55 12.50 31.34
N GLY A 302 -16.38 13.47 31.70
CA GLY A 302 -17.56 13.86 30.93
C GLY A 302 -17.23 14.57 29.63
N GLU A 303 -16.56 15.71 29.69
CA GLU A 303 -16.20 16.50 28.51
C GLU A 303 -15.25 15.75 27.57
N TRP A 304 -14.27 15.04 28.11
CA TRP A 304 -13.31 14.28 27.29
C TRP A 304 -13.98 13.10 26.57
N THR A 305 -14.95 12.45 27.20
CA THR A 305 -15.75 11.39 26.55
C THR A 305 -16.53 11.95 25.36
N VAL A 306 -17.23 13.06 25.54
CA VAL A 306 -17.99 13.72 24.46
C VAL A 306 -17.08 14.16 23.34
N LEU A 307 -15.99 14.87 23.67
CA LEU A 307 -15.01 15.33 22.69
C LEU A 307 -14.38 14.15 21.92
N GLY A 308 -13.97 13.10 22.63
CA GLY A 308 -13.33 11.92 22.03
C GLY A 308 -14.28 11.20 21.08
N LEU A 309 -15.50 10.92 21.48
CA LEU A 309 -16.51 10.28 20.64
C LEU A 309 -16.88 11.14 19.43
N ALA A 310 -17.04 12.45 19.61
CA ALA A 310 -17.36 13.38 18.52
C ALA A 310 -16.23 13.45 17.49
N ARG A 311 -14.98 13.59 17.94
CA ARG A 311 -13.80 13.65 17.05
C ARG A 311 -13.52 12.33 16.33
N ALA A 312 -13.87 11.20 16.95
CA ALA A 312 -13.80 9.88 16.30
C ALA A 312 -14.99 9.62 15.34
N GLY A 313 -15.98 10.53 15.25
CA GLY A 313 -17.19 10.30 14.46
C GLY A 313 -18.08 9.16 14.99
N LYS A 314 -17.99 8.87 16.28
CA LYS A 314 -18.69 7.75 16.96
C LYS A 314 -19.68 8.20 18.03
N ILE A 315 -19.89 9.49 18.19
CA ILE A 315 -20.94 9.99 19.09
C ILE A 315 -22.31 9.75 18.47
N THR A 316 -23.27 9.30 19.27
CA THR A 316 -24.66 9.18 18.85
C THR A 316 -25.44 10.44 19.22
N ASP A 317 -26.54 10.71 18.51
CA ASP A 317 -27.43 11.83 18.82
C ASP A 317 -27.95 11.75 20.25
N GLU A 318 -28.23 10.54 20.74
CA GLU A 318 -28.68 10.30 22.10
C GLU A 318 -27.65 10.76 23.16
N ILE A 319 -26.38 10.41 22.98
CA ILE A 319 -25.28 10.83 23.86
C ILE A 319 -25.08 12.35 23.80
N ALA A 320 -25.05 12.90 22.58
CA ALA A 320 -24.85 14.32 22.33
C ALA A 320 -25.97 15.16 22.97
N ASP A 321 -27.23 14.79 22.74
CA ASP A 321 -28.38 15.49 23.30
C ASP A 321 -28.51 15.32 24.84
N SER A 322 -28.21 14.13 25.37
CA SER A 322 -28.14 13.88 26.79
C SER A 322 -27.11 14.78 27.49
N TYR A 323 -25.88 14.86 26.92
CA TYR A 323 -24.85 15.75 27.45
C TYR A 323 -25.29 17.22 27.37
N TYR A 324 -25.88 17.65 26.25
CA TYR A 324 -26.35 19.03 26.10
C TYR A 324 -27.43 19.39 27.14
N GLN A 325 -28.41 18.52 27.35
CA GLN A 325 -29.45 18.73 28.40
C GLN A 325 -28.82 18.81 29.79
N ASN A 326 -27.82 17.96 30.07
CA ASN A 326 -27.10 18.03 31.35
C ASN A 326 -26.31 19.35 31.46
N ALA A 327 -25.75 19.87 30.37
CA ALA A 327 -25.04 21.16 30.35
C ALA A 327 -26.01 22.34 30.61
N VAL A 328 -27.17 22.36 29.94
CA VAL A 328 -28.23 23.36 30.14
C VAL A 328 -28.62 23.38 31.62
N LYS A 329 -29.02 22.21 32.16
CA LYS A 329 -29.42 22.09 33.58
C LYS A 329 -28.31 22.53 34.54
N TYR A 330 -27.06 22.15 34.27
CA TYR A 330 -25.93 22.53 35.12
C TYR A 330 -25.70 24.04 35.13
N VAL A 331 -25.82 24.72 33.99
CA VAL A 331 -25.65 26.17 33.84
C VAL A 331 -26.85 26.90 34.54
N GLU A 332 -28.08 26.41 34.37
CA GLU A 332 -29.27 26.94 35.08
C GLU A 332 -29.10 26.86 36.61
N GLU A 333 -28.65 25.71 37.12
CA GLU A 333 -28.41 25.51 38.55
C GLU A 333 -27.28 26.43 39.07
N LYS A 334 -26.27 26.76 38.25
CA LYS A 334 -25.24 27.72 38.62
C LYS A 334 -25.70 29.16 38.56
N GLY A 335 -26.71 29.48 37.74
CA GLY A 335 -27.18 30.84 37.53
C GLY A 335 -26.10 31.80 37.02
N SER A 336 -25.12 31.31 36.27
CA SER A 336 -23.95 32.08 35.87
C SER A 336 -23.23 31.39 34.68
N ALA A 337 -22.70 32.19 33.75
CA ALA A 337 -21.77 31.72 32.72
C ALA A 337 -20.49 31.10 33.34
N LYS A 338 -20.09 31.52 34.54
CA LYS A 338 -18.88 31.05 35.25
C LYS A 338 -19.17 29.74 35.97
N LEU A 339 -18.71 28.63 35.42
CA LEU A 339 -19.01 27.30 35.95
C LEU A 339 -18.25 26.97 37.24
N HIS A 340 -17.09 27.60 37.46
CA HIS A 340 -16.32 27.43 38.68
C HIS A 340 -15.58 28.71 39.07
N ASN A 341 -15.49 29.06 40.38
CA ASN A 341 -14.91 30.32 40.81
C ASN A 341 -13.38 30.48 40.60
N THR A 342 -12.67 29.36 40.48
CA THR A 342 -11.20 29.35 40.37
C THR A 342 -10.69 28.46 39.24
N LYS A 343 -11.55 27.65 38.59
CA LYS A 343 -11.16 26.72 37.56
C LYS A 343 -11.75 27.16 36.22
N SER A 344 -11.01 28.03 35.50
CA SER A 344 -11.37 28.51 34.16
C SER A 344 -11.40 27.37 33.12
N THR A 345 -10.65 26.31 33.34
CA THR A 345 -10.63 25.13 32.49
C THR A 345 -11.97 24.37 32.48
N ASP A 346 -12.84 24.54 33.49
CA ASP A 346 -14.19 23.95 33.46
C ASP A 346 -15.03 24.58 32.35
N ASN A 347 -15.03 25.91 32.21
CA ASN A 347 -15.61 26.60 31.05
C ASN A 347 -15.01 26.12 29.74
N SER A 348 -13.68 26.11 29.66
CA SER A 348 -12.97 25.73 28.43
C SER A 348 -13.32 24.32 27.98
N ARG A 349 -13.37 23.33 28.89
CA ARG A 349 -13.74 21.95 28.54
C ARG A 349 -15.19 21.82 28.09
N VAL A 350 -16.15 22.48 28.77
CA VAL A 350 -17.56 22.47 28.37
C VAL A 350 -17.72 23.11 26.99
N ILE A 351 -17.05 24.23 26.72
CA ILE A 351 -17.03 24.85 25.38
C ILE A 351 -16.52 23.86 24.34
N LEU A 352 -15.39 23.18 24.59
CA LEU A 352 -14.84 22.18 23.66
C LEU A 352 -15.84 21.05 23.37
N ALA A 353 -16.47 20.52 24.40
CA ALA A 353 -17.43 19.42 24.24
C ALA A 353 -18.69 19.87 23.48
N LEU A 354 -19.26 21.02 23.82
CA LEU A 354 -20.44 21.58 23.15
C LEU A 354 -20.15 21.93 21.68
N THR A 355 -19.00 22.53 21.40
CA THR A 355 -18.57 22.82 20.03
C THR A 355 -18.41 21.55 19.21
N ALA A 356 -17.84 20.49 19.80
CA ALA A 356 -17.63 19.20 19.11
C ALA A 356 -18.95 18.50 18.73
N ILE A 357 -20.04 18.78 19.44
CA ILE A 357 -21.39 18.27 19.12
C ILE A 357 -22.27 19.31 18.43
N GLY A 358 -21.69 20.42 17.94
CA GLY A 358 -22.39 21.42 17.15
C GLY A 358 -23.41 22.28 17.91
N LYS A 359 -23.26 22.42 19.23
CA LYS A 359 -24.15 23.27 20.06
C LYS A 359 -23.58 24.66 20.25
N ASP A 360 -24.46 25.67 20.30
CA ASP A 360 -24.09 27.07 20.51
C ASP A 360 -23.64 27.32 21.96
N VAL A 361 -22.39 27.68 22.15
CA VAL A 361 -21.78 27.97 23.45
C VAL A 361 -22.05 29.38 23.93
N THR A 362 -22.57 30.25 23.05
CA THR A 362 -22.93 31.65 23.39
C THR A 362 -24.32 31.81 23.96
N ASP A 363 -25.14 30.74 23.90
CA ASP A 363 -26.50 30.70 24.46
C ASP A 363 -26.80 29.33 25.06
N VAL A 364 -26.24 29.04 26.24
CA VAL A 364 -26.55 27.85 27.03
C VAL A 364 -27.36 28.29 28.24
N ALA A 365 -28.64 27.98 28.26
CA ALA A 365 -29.57 28.44 29.30
C ALA A 365 -29.54 29.98 29.46
N SER A 366 -29.46 30.73 28.36
CA SER A 366 -29.35 32.20 28.32
C SER A 366 -28.03 32.76 28.87
N TYR A 367 -26.98 31.93 28.98
CA TYR A 367 -25.64 32.34 29.39
C TYR A 367 -24.63 32.09 28.27
N ASN A 368 -23.76 33.09 28.05
CA ASN A 368 -22.61 32.94 27.13
C ASN A 368 -21.41 32.39 27.88
N LEU A 369 -21.05 31.13 27.64
CA LEU A 369 -19.98 30.43 28.34
C LEU A 369 -18.58 30.98 28.00
N LEU A 370 -18.43 31.81 26.96
CA LEU A 370 -17.18 32.49 26.61
C LEU A 370 -16.87 33.69 27.51
N GLU A 371 -17.89 34.33 28.11
CA GLU A 371 -17.74 35.54 28.92
C GLU A 371 -16.68 35.42 30.05
N PRO A 372 -16.66 34.31 30.83
CA PRO A 372 -15.67 34.17 31.88
C PRO A 372 -14.22 34.11 31.37
N LEU A 373 -14.03 33.65 30.10
CA LEU A 373 -12.69 33.61 29.48
C LEU A 373 -12.20 34.99 29.02
N ALA A 374 -13.06 36.00 28.99
CA ALA A 374 -12.69 37.38 28.70
C ALA A 374 -11.95 38.09 29.85
N ASP A 375 -11.94 37.51 31.06
CA ASP A 375 -11.20 38.02 32.23
C ASP A 375 -9.87 37.26 32.39
N MET A 376 -8.77 37.88 32.05
CA MET A 376 -7.43 37.28 32.12
C MET A 376 -7.01 36.92 33.56
N ASP A 377 -7.47 37.65 34.55
CA ASP A 377 -7.15 37.36 35.97
C ASP A 377 -7.89 36.12 36.45
N TYR A 378 -9.10 35.86 35.92
CA TYR A 378 -9.79 34.59 36.13
C TYR A 378 -9.10 33.45 35.42
N VAL A 379 -8.74 33.64 34.14
CA VAL A 379 -8.08 32.62 33.33
C VAL A 379 -6.78 32.14 33.97
N LYS A 380 -5.97 33.05 34.51
CA LYS A 380 -4.67 32.77 35.14
C LYS A 380 -4.73 32.06 36.50
N LYS A 381 -5.92 31.92 37.12
CA LYS A 381 -6.06 31.27 38.44
C LYS A 381 -5.59 29.83 38.50
N GLN A 382 -5.52 29.15 37.33
CA GLN A 382 -5.04 27.78 37.23
C GLN A 382 -3.64 27.65 36.62
N GLY A 383 -2.78 28.68 36.83
CA GLY A 383 -1.43 28.70 36.29
C GLY A 383 -1.44 28.58 34.77
N ILE A 384 -0.50 27.85 34.19
CA ILE A 384 -0.34 27.69 32.75
C ILE A 384 -1.53 26.99 32.06
N ASN A 385 -2.24 26.12 32.77
CA ASN A 385 -3.40 25.39 32.20
C ASN A 385 -4.53 26.35 31.81
N GLY A 386 -4.77 27.42 32.56
CA GLY A 386 -5.82 28.36 32.25
C GLY A 386 -5.66 29.02 30.88
N PRO A 387 -4.57 29.71 30.57
CA PRO A 387 -4.31 30.30 29.26
C PRO A 387 -4.28 29.29 28.11
N VAL A 388 -3.69 28.10 28.32
CA VAL A 388 -3.64 27.03 27.30
C VAL A 388 -5.03 26.58 26.93
N PHE A 389 -5.86 26.21 27.93
CA PHE A 389 -7.21 25.72 27.67
C PHE A 389 -8.15 26.81 27.17
N ALA A 390 -7.97 28.07 27.61
CA ALA A 390 -8.76 29.17 27.08
C ALA A 390 -8.47 29.39 25.59
N LEU A 391 -7.19 29.36 25.18
CA LEU A 391 -6.80 29.50 23.77
C LEU A 391 -7.37 28.36 22.93
N ILE A 392 -7.24 27.10 23.37
CA ILE A 392 -7.80 25.94 22.69
C ILE A 392 -9.33 26.08 22.54
N ALA A 393 -10.03 26.48 23.60
CA ALA A 393 -11.49 26.63 23.56
C ALA A 393 -11.94 27.73 22.60
N LEU A 394 -11.23 28.86 22.57
CA LEU A 394 -11.52 29.98 21.67
C LEU A 394 -11.27 29.61 20.19
N ASP A 395 -10.18 28.86 19.93
CA ASP A 395 -9.78 28.53 18.58
C ASP A 395 -10.57 27.33 18.01
N THR A 396 -11.18 26.49 18.84
CA THR A 396 -11.94 25.29 18.38
C THR A 396 -13.16 25.64 17.55
N GLY A 397 -13.76 26.80 17.73
CA GLY A 397 -14.91 27.30 16.98
C GLY A 397 -14.66 28.70 16.38
N ASP A 398 -13.40 29.14 16.33
CA ASP A 398 -13.01 30.50 15.88
C ASP A 398 -13.79 31.61 16.60
N TYR A 399 -13.98 31.43 17.91
CA TYR A 399 -14.81 32.32 18.71
C TYR A 399 -14.14 33.66 18.97
N GLU A 400 -14.87 34.74 18.78
CA GLU A 400 -14.47 36.08 19.25
C GLU A 400 -14.51 36.11 20.79
N ILE A 401 -13.51 36.77 21.40
CA ILE A 401 -13.52 37.00 22.83
C ILE A 401 -14.56 38.07 23.18
N PRO A 402 -15.53 37.81 24.05
CA PRO A 402 -16.56 38.76 24.38
C PRO A 402 -15.99 40.05 24.96
N GLN A 403 -16.68 41.17 24.76
CA GLN A 403 -16.37 42.44 25.42
C GLN A 403 -16.58 42.27 26.94
N THR A 404 -15.74 42.88 27.72
CA THR A 404 -15.75 42.75 29.18
C THR A 404 -15.36 44.06 29.89
N ASP A 405 -15.94 44.30 31.04
CA ASP A 405 -15.55 45.38 31.96
C ASP A 405 -14.44 44.95 32.95
N ALA A 406 -13.87 43.75 32.77
CA ALA A 406 -12.79 43.26 33.62
C ALA A 406 -11.57 44.19 33.55
N ALA A 407 -10.92 44.42 34.71
CA ALA A 407 -9.74 45.29 34.81
C ALA A 407 -8.58 44.83 33.92
N ASN A 408 -8.53 43.53 33.60
CA ASN A 408 -7.51 42.91 32.74
C ASN A 408 -8.18 42.07 31.66
N PRO A 409 -8.62 42.70 30.55
CA PRO A 409 -9.26 41.97 29.45
C PRO A 409 -8.32 40.95 28.81
N THR A 410 -8.86 39.74 28.51
CA THR A 410 -8.13 38.70 27.77
C THR A 410 -8.01 39.10 26.31
N THR A 411 -6.84 38.84 25.72
CA THR A 411 -6.65 38.80 24.27
C THR A 411 -5.86 37.55 23.90
N ARG A 412 -5.92 37.11 22.63
CA ARG A 412 -5.14 35.95 22.14
C ARG A 412 -3.64 36.19 22.33
N GLU A 413 -3.16 37.42 22.09
CA GLU A 413 -1.74 37.80 22.27
C GLU A 413 -1.34 37.64 23.72
N LYS A 414 -2.17 38.08 24.68
CA LYS A 414 -1.89 37.89 26.11
C LYS A 414 -1.87 36.43 26.52
N LEU A 415 -2.77 35.61 25.99
CA LEU A 415 -2.78 34.15 26.25
C LEU A 415 -1.48 33.54 25.75
N VAL A 416 -1.12 33.77 24.50
CA VAL A 416 0.12 33.27 23.87
C VAL A 416 1.35 33.74 24.63
N GLN A 417 1.44 35.08 24.96
CA GLN A 417 2.59 35.62 25.68
C GLN A 417 2.72 35.00 27.07
N THR A 418 1.59 34.80 27.79
CA THR A 418 1.62 34.15 29.11
C THR A 418 2.13 32.71 29.03
N ILE A 419 1.79 31.97 27.96
CA ILE A 419 2.28 30.62 27.73
C ILE A 419 3.79 30.64 27.42
N LEU A 420 4.24 31.57 26.56
CA LEU A 420 5.65 31.68 26.20
C LEU A 420 6.51 32.11 27.40
N ASP A 421 6.05 33.06 28.22
CA ASP A 421 6.74 33.54 29.42
C ASP A 421 6.88 32.45 30.49
N ALA A 422 6.01 31.45 30.49
CA ALA A 422 6.05 30.32 31.41
C ALA A 422 6.98 29.18 30.94
N GLN A 423 7.64 29.33 29.78
CA GLN A 423 8.58 28.34 29.29
C GLN A 423 9.81 28.27 30.20
N VAL A 424 10.20 27.06 30.61
CA VAL A 424 11.38 26.83 31.44
C VAL A 424 12.66 26.72 30.59
N ALA A 425 13.82 26.85 31.23
CA ALA A 425 15.11 26.93 30.53
C ALA A 425 15.46 25.79 29.59
N ASN A 426 14.91 24.61 29.81
CA ASN A 426 15.09 23.43 28.95
C ASN A 426 14.09 23.35 27.77
N GLY A 427 13.30 24.38 27.52
CA GLY A 427 12.42 24.53 26.39
C GLY A 427 11.02 23.94 26.56
N GLY A 428 10.69 23.35 27.70
CA GLY A 428 9.35 22.82 28.02
C GLY A 428 8.58 23.74 28.97
N TRP A 429 7.51 23.22 29.56
CA TRP A 429 6.66 23.86 30.54
C TRP A 429 6.52 22.96 31.77
N THR A 430 6.17 23.55 32.88
CA THR A 430 5.90 22.84 34.13
C THR A 430 4.72 23.48 34.85
N PHE A 431 3.95 22.68 35.58
CA PHE A 431 2.91 23.21 36.45
C PHE A 431 3.51 23.78 37.74
N PHE A 432 4.57 23.16 38.25
CA PHE A 432 5.35 23.61 39.42
C PHE A 432 6.84 23.36 39.21
N GLY A 433 7.66 24.34 39.60
CA GLY A 433 9.10 24.19 39.59
C GLY A 433 9.78 24.83 38.37
N SER A 434 10.97 24.34 38.03
CA SER A 434 11.83 24.90 36.96
C SER A 434 12.27 23.89 35.90
N THR A 435 11.76 22.70 35.98
CA THR A 435 12.03 21.62 35.02
C THR A 435 10.72 21.26 34.30
N ALA A 436 10.77 21.09 32.99
CA ALA A 436 9.58 20.73 32.21
C ALA A 436 8.97 19.44 32.73
N ASP A 437 7.61 19.41 32.78
CA ASP A 437 6.85 18.19 33.00
C ASP A 437 6.90 17.33 31.74
N PRO A 438 6.96 16.01 31.85
CA PRO A 438 7.01 15.08 30.71
C PRO A 438 5.75 15.11 29.85
#